data_43cdd02afd99773f2b0fd7270b6f2dc8
#
_entry.id   43cdd02afd99773f2b0fd7270b6f2dc8
#
_cell.length_a   1.000
_cell.length_b   1.000
_cell.length_c   1.000
_cell.angle_alpha   90.00
_cell.angle_beta   90.00
_cell.angle_gamma   90.00
#
_symmetry.space_group_name_H-M   'P 1'
#
loop_
_entity.id
_entity.type
_entity.pdbx_description
1 polymer ?
#
loop_
_entity_poly.entity_id
_entity_poly.type
_entity_poly.pdbx_seq_one_letter_code
_entity_poly.pdbx_strand_id
1 'polypeptide(L)'
;MQVWLPLDTVLRGAPADPETAAAAGYAPLLVPWWAHALYAVPILWITMNATNCSDGVDGLAGSLTVVALFSLAAFLYGVIGHEEAARYLLVPHDPSGARWAILCCVVGGGVAGYLWHNAAPSRVLMGDAGSRAFGLLIGVAVLATGNPFVVLVMAPVILANGATGLLKILLLKGLGRLGMDTGSQDDATRGHWLARKLRSVRFPLHDHCRTNLGWSNEQVLVRFVLIQSALMPALFLLLVKIR
;
A
#
# COMPACT_ATOMS: atom_id res chain seq x y z
N MET A 1 -19.92 -3.67 -8.62
CA MET A 1 -18.86 -4.13 -7.73
C MET A 1 -19.15 -3.62 -6.34
N GLN A 2 -18.95 -4.41 -5.31
CA GLN A 2 -19.19 -4.02 -3.92
C GLN A 2 -17.93 -3.34 -3.37
N VAL A 3 -18.09 -2.13 -2.80
CA VAL A 3 -16.99 -1.38 -2.16
C VAL A 3 -17.46 -1.01 -0.76
N TRP A 4 -16.60 -1.19 0.22
CA TRP A 4 -16.83 -0.72 1.57
C TRP A 4 -15.77 0.32 1.95
N LEU A 5 -16.15 1.29 2.77
CA LEU A 5 -15.27 2.37 3.19
C LEU A 5 -15.01 2.27 4.70
N PRO A 6 -13.76 2.52 5.13
CA PRO A 6 -13.51 2.72 6.55
C PRO A 6 -14.31 3.96 6.99
N LEU A 7 -14.87 3.99 8.14
CA LEU A 7 -15.73 5.09 8.62
C LEU A 7 -17.18 5.10 8.08
N ASP A 8 -17.60 4.14 7.27
CA ASP A 8 -18.98 4.07 6.80
C ASP A 8 -19.96 3.97 8.00
N THR A 9 -19.56 3.23 9.03
CA THR A 9 -20.28 3.14 10.31
C THR A 9 -20.32 4.46 11.08
N VAL A 10 -19.27 5.27 11.03
CA VAL A 10 -19.22 6.58 11.68
C VAL A 10 -20.06 7.60 10.91
N LEU A 11 -20.01 7.55 9.58
CA LEU A 11 -20.75 8.50 8.72
C LEU A 11 -22.24 8.22 8.66
N ARG A 12 -22.67 6.96 8.80
CA ARG A 12 -24.08 6.57 8.71
C ARG A 12 -24.74 6.32 10.07
N GLY A 13 -24.00 6.39 11.17
CA GLY A 13 -24.48 6.06 12.51
C GLY A 13 -24.65 4.53 12.63
N ALA A 14 -23.66 3.83 13.19
CA ALA A 14 -23.73 2.39 13.38
C ALA A 14 -24.90 2.03 14.30
N PRO A 15 -25.79 1.10 13.92
CA PRO A 15 -26.70 0.50 14.89
C PRO A 15 -25.87 -0.25 15.93
N ALA A 16 -26.29 -0.15 17.20
CA ALA A 16 -25.56 -0.70 18.34
C ALA A 16 -25.45 -2.24 18.32
N ASP A 17 -26.21 -2.91 17.46
CA ASP A 17 -26.34 -4.36 17.39
C ASP A 17 -26.02 -4.90 15.98
N PRO A 18 -25.22 -5.98 15.85
CA PRO A 18 -24.91 -6.58 14.55
C PRO A 18 -26.14 -7.13 13.81
N GLU A 19 -27.18 -7.59 14.53
CA GLU A 19 -28.42 -8.03 13.89
C GLU A 19 -29.24 -6.86 13.32
N THR A 20 -29.28 -5.74 14.03
CA THR A 20 -29.92 -4.51 13.53
C THR A 20 -29.11 -3.86 12.40
N ALA A 21 -27.78 -4.02 12.38
CA ALA A 21 -26.94 -3.58 11.28
C ALA A 21 -27.24 -4.37 9.99
N ALA A 22 -27.42 -5.68 10.09
CA ALA A 22 -27.83 -6.52 8.96
C ALA A 22 -29.27 -6.23 8.51
N ALA A 23 -30.17 -5.95 9.45
CA ALA A 23 -31.57 -5.59 9.17
C ALA A 23 -31.72 -4.14 8.63
N ALA A 24 -30.84 -3.22 9.03
CA ALA A 24 -30.79 -1.84 8.55
C ALA A 24 -30.17 -1.68 7.17
N GLY A 25 -29.81 -2.80 6.51
CA GLY A 25 -29.31 -2.78 5.14
C GLY A 25 -27.95 -2.11 5.00
N TYR A 26 -27.00 -2.49 5.82
CA TYR A 26 -25.58 -2.18 5.59
C TYR A 26 -25.11 -2.88 4.31
N ALA A 27 -25.71 -2.44 3.20
CA ALA A 27 -25.33 -2.91 1.89
C ALA A 27 -24.05 -2.20 1.47
N PRO A 28 -23.05 -2.96 1.01
CA PRO A 28 -21.87 -2.37 0.42
C PRO A 28 -22.27 -1.43 -0.72
N LEU A 29 -21.54 -0.34 -0.89
CA LEU A 29 -21.77 0.61 -1.99
C LEU A 29 -21.64 -0.15 -3.32
N LEU A 30 -22.73 -0.21 -4.07
CA LEU A 30 -22.71 -0.76 -5.43
C LEU A 30 -22.14 0.30 -6.38
N VAL A 31 -20.89 0.11 -6.74
CA VAL A 31 -20.18 1.01 -7.63
C VAL A 31 -20.30 0.51 -9.07
N PRO A 32 -20.74 1.33 -10.04
CA PRO A 32 -20.76 0.96 -11.44
C PRO A 32 -19.33 0.68 -11.94
N TRP A 33 -19.18 -0.16 -12.96
CA TRP A 33 -17.89 -0.62 -13.46
C TRP A 33 -16.93 0.51 -13.84
N TRP A 34 -17.42 1.58 -14.44
CA TRP A 34 -16.62 2.74 -14.84
C TRP A 34 -16.06 3.52 -13.64
N ALA A 35 -16.85 3.66 -12.57
CA ALA A 35 -16.38 4.30 -11.35
C ALA A 35 -15.37 3.39 -10.59
N HIS A 36 -15.55 2.06 -10.66
CA HIS A 36 -14.54 1.13 -10.18
C HIS A 36 -13.22 1.27 -10.94
N ALA A 37 -13.27 1.35 -12.27
CA ALA A 37 -12.09 1.54 -13.10
C ALA A 37 -11.36 2.86 -12.77
N LEU A 38 -12.10 3.91 -12.44
CA LEU A 38 -11.54 5.24 -12.13
C LEU A 38 -10.59 5.23 -10.92
N TYR A 39 -10.83 4.41 -9.91
CA TYR A 39 -9.91 4.26 -8.78
C TYR A 39 -8.99 3.03 -8.90
N ALA A 40 -9.42 1.97 -9.56
CA ALA A 40 -8.62 0.76 -9.73
C ALA A 40 -7.35 1.03 -10.53
N VAL A 41 -7.47 1.72 -11.67
CA VAL A 41 -6.31 2.06 -12.53
C VAL A 41 -5.25 2.85 -11.77
N PRO A 42 -5.56 3.94 -11.05
CA PRO A 42 -4.60 4.62 -10.19
C PRO A 42 -3.96 3.75 -9.13
N ILE A 43 -4.73 2.88 -8.45
CA ILE A 43 -4.17 1.97 -7.43
C ILE A 43 -3.16 1.03 -8.05
N LEU A 44 -3.51 0.34 -9.14
CA LEU A 44 -2.61 -0.56 -9.83
C LEU A 44 -1.35 0.16 -10.30
N TRP A 45 -1.51 1.35 -10.88
CA TRP A 45 -0.38 2.15 -11.34
C TRP A 45 0.53 2.59 -10.19
N ILE A 46 -0.04 3.03 -9.06
CA ILE A 46 0.72 3.46 -7.88
C ILE A 46 1.45 2.27 -7.26
N THR A 47 0.78 1.13 -7.05
CA THR A 47 1.40 -0.03 -6.43
C THR A 47 2.52 -0.60 -7.28
N MET A 48 2.34 -0.69 -8.60
CA MET A 48 3.39 -1.12 -9.54
C MET A 48 4.64 -0.23 -9.45
N ASN A 49 4.44 1.09 -9.54
CA ASN A 49 5.56 2.02 -9.54
C ASN A 49 6.20 2.18 -8.15
N ALA A 50 5.41 2.15 -7.08
CA ALA A 50 5.94 2.24 -5.71
C ALA A 50 6.79 1.01 -5.36
N THR A 51 6.37 -0.19 -5.76
CA THR A 51 7.15 -1.41 -5.57
C THR A 51 8.44 -1.37 -6.41
N ASN A 52 8.35 -0.93 -7.66
CA ASN A 52 9.52 -0.75 -8.52
C ASN A 52 10.51 0.29 -7.94
N CYS A 53 10.03 1.43 -7.45
CA CYS A 53 10.88 2.40 -6.77
C CYS A 53 11.49 1.87 -5.45
N SER A 54 10.94 0.82 -4.87
CA SER A 54 11.47 0.20 -3.65
C SER A 54 12.59 -0.81 -3.93
N ASP A 55 12.84 -1.15 -5.19
CA ASP A 55 13.86 -2.13 -5.63
C ASP A 55 15.24 -1.48 -5.81
N GLY A 56 15.65 -0.62 -4.89
CA GLY A 56 16.95 0.06 -4.92
C GLY A 56 17.94 -0.43 -3.86
N VAL A 57 17.55 -1.39 -3.03
CA VAL A 57 18.39 -2.04 -2.01
C VAL A 57 18.11 -3.53 -2.04
N ASP A 58 19.18 -4.34 -2.03
CA ASP A 58 19.10 -5.80 -2.04
C ASP A 58 18.14 -6.32 -0.96
N GLY A 59 17.18 -7.13 -1.36
CA GLY A 59 16.18 -7.72 -0.47
C GLY A 59 15.03 -6.80 -0.07
N LEU A 60 15.11 -5.48 -0.27
CA LEU A 60 14.11 -4.54 0.27
C LEU A 60 12.73 -4.73 -0.36
N ALA A 61 12.64 -4.62 -1.69
CA ALA A 61 11.36 -4.75 -2.40
C ALA A 61 10.74 -6.14 -2.17
N GLY A 62 11.55 -7.20 -2.24
CA GLY A 62 11.09 -8.56 -1.98
C GLY A 62 10.56 -8.75 -0.57
N SER A 63 11.27 -8.29 0.46
CA SER A 63 10.85 -8.43 1.85
C SER A 63 9.57 -7.67 2.16
N LEU A 64 9.44 -6.43 1.68
CA LEU A 64 8.22 -5.64 1.83
C LEU A 64 7.04 -6.29 1.09
N THR A 65 7.29 -6.88 -0.09
CA THR A 65 6.29 -7.62 -0.87
C THR A 65 5.81 -8.87 -0.13
N VAL A 66 6.72 -9.67 0.44
CA VAL A 66 6.35 -10.86 1.23
C VAL A 66 5.46 -10.49 2.40
N VAL A 67 5.85 -9.46 3.17
CA VAL A 67 5.06 -8.97 4.30
C VAL A 67 3.68 -8.52 3.83
N ALA A 68 3.58 -7.75 2.74
CA ALA A 68 2.31 -7.28 2.19
C ALA A 68 1.42 -8.43 1.70
N LEU A 69 1.97 -9.39 0.95
CA LEU A 69 1.20 -10.50 0.38
C LEU A 69 0.69 -11.46 1.45
N PHE A 70 1.51 -11.85 2.43
CA PHE A 70 1.04 -12.71 3.52
C PHE A 70 -0.02 -12.04 4.39
N SER A 71 0.07 -10.74 4.56
CA SER A 71 -0.93 -9.99 5.32
C SER A 71 -2.23 -9.81 4.54
N LEU A 72 -2.14 -9.58 3.23
CA LEU A 72 -3.30 -9.62 2.34
C LEU A 72 -3.93 -11.01 2.34
N ALA A 73 -3.13 -12.08 2.31
CA ALA A 73 -3.65 -13.45 2.41
C ALA A 73 -4.41 -13.67 3.72
N ALA A 74 -3.84 -13.26 4.85
CA ALA A 74 -4.48 -13.38 6.15
C ALA A 74 -5.80 -12.59 6.21
N PHE A 75 -5.83 -11.39 5.65
CA PHE A 75 -7.03 -10.56 5.60
C PHE A 75 -8.10 -11.13 4.65
N LEU A 76 -7.70 -11.54 3.44
CA LEU A 76 -8.61 -12.10 2.45
C LEU A 76 -9.21 -13.44 2.91
N TYR A 77 -8.42 -14.30 3.57
CA TYR A 77 -8.90 -15.55 4.11
C TYR A 77 -9.68 -15.37 5.40
N GLY A 78 -9.05 -14.72 6.40
CA GLY A 78 -9.57 -14.68 7.76
C GLY A 78 -10.70 -13.67 7.98
N VAL A 79 -10.82 -12.65 7.12
CA VAL A 79 -11.85 -11.62 7.26
C VAL A 79 -12.83 -11.69 6.09
N ILE A 80 -12.37 -11.43 4.86
CA ILE A 80 -13.27 -11.33 3.71
C ILE A 80 -13.88 -12.70 3.35
N GLY A 81 -13.07 -13.76 3.41
CA GLY A 81 -13.49 -15.14 3.06
C GLY A 81 -14.23 -15.87 4.19
N HIS A 82 -14.32 -15.29 5.38
CA HIS A 82 -14.95 -15.95 6.54
C HIS A 82 -16.21 -15.18 6.98
N GLU A 83 -17.38 -15.81 6.86
CA GLU A 83 -18.67 -15.16 7.04
C GLU A 83 -18.83 -14.53 8.44
N GLU A 84 -18.49 -15.26 9.52
CA GLU A 84 -18.63 -14.76 10.88
C GLU A 84 -17.72 -13.56 11.15
N ALA A 85 -16.45 -13.64 10.67
CA ALA A 85 -15.50 -12.54 10.84
C ALA A 85 -15.94 -11.31 10.04
N ALA A 86 -16.38 -11.49 8.80
CA ALA A 86 -16.89 -10.42 7.96
C ALA A 86 -18.11 -9.74 8.60
N ARG A 87 -19.05 -10.52 9.13
CA ARG A 87 -20.23 -10.02 9.85
C ARG A 87 -19.84 -9.26 11.11
N TYR A 88 -18.93 -9.79 11.94
CA TYR A 88 -18.47 -9.13 13.16
C TYR A 88 -17.77 -7.81 12.89
N LEU A 89 -16.99 -7.73 11.79
CA LEU A 89 -16.24 -6.55 11.41
C LEU A 89 -17.01 -5.60 10.48
N LEU A 90 -18.27 -5.94 10.14
CA LEU A 90 -19.15 -5.15 9.25
C LEU A 90 -18.53 -4.90 7.86
N VAL A 91 -17.79 -5.87 7.35
CA VAL A 91 -17.23 -5.85 5.98
C VAL A 91 -17.98 -6.85 5.10
N PRO A 92 -18.04 -6.63 3.77
CA PRO A 92 -18.67 -7.58 2.87
C PRO A 92 -17.97 -8.93 2.91
N HIS A 93 -18.76 -10.02 3.01
CA HIS A 93 -18.27 -11.36 2.84
C HIS A 93 -18.16 -11.71 1.35
N ASP A 94 -17.02 -12.26 0.94
CA ASP A 94 -16.81 -12.82 -0.40
C ASP A 94 -16.11 -14.18 -0.29
N PRO A 95 -16.80 -15.28 -0.62
CA PRO A 95 -16.20 -16.63 -0.61
C PRO A 95 -14.96 -16.77 -1.52
N SER A 96 -14.80 -15.88 -2.50
CA SER A 96 -13.61 -15.86 -3.36
C SER A 96 -12.35 -15.38 -2.63
N GLY A 97 -12.48 -14.76 -1.46
CA GLY A 97 -11.37 -14.32 -0.62
C GLY A 97 -10.34 -15.42 -0.35
N ALA A 98 -10.79 -16.66 -0.11
CA ALA A 98 -9.91 -17.80 0.09
C ALA A 98 -9.03 -18.10 -1.15
N ARG A 99 -9.56 -17.96 -2.37
CA ARG A 99 -8.81 -18.17 -3.62
C ARG A 99 -7.73 -17.10 -3.80
N TRP A 100 -8.06 -15.84 -3.51
CA TRP A 100 -7.11 -14.74 -3.53
C TRP A 100 -6.03 -14.91 -2.48
N ALA A 101 -6.37 -15.40 -1.29
CA ALA A 101 -5.42 -15.70 -0.24
C ALA A 101 -4.41 -16.78 -0.67
N ILE A 102 -4.87 -17.86 -1.30
CA ILE A 102 -4.00 -18.91 -1.84
C ILE A 102 -3.02 -18.30 -2.85
N LEU A 103 -3.50 -17.48 -3.79
CA LEU A 103 -2.63 -16.83 -4.77
C LEU A 103 -1.56 -15.96 -4.09
N CYS A 104 -1.96 -15.15 -3.09
CA CYS A 104 -1.01 -14.33 -2.32
C CYS A 104 0.02 -15.18 -1.56
N CYS A 105 -0.40 -16.30 -0.97
CA CYS A 105 0.51 -17.24 -0.28
C CYS A 105 1.48 -17.90 -1.25
N VAL A 106 1.02 -18.37 -2.40
CA VAL A 106 1.88 -19.04 -3.40
C VAL A 106 2.94 -18.08 -3.93
N VAL A 107 2.53 -16.88 -4.33
CA VAL A 107 3.49 -15.89 -4.84
C VAL A 107 4.37 -15.36 -3.73
N GLY A 108 3.82 -15.08 -2.55
CA GLY A 108 4.58 -14.66 -1.38
C GLY A 108 5.66 -15.69 -0.98
N GLY A 109 5.32 -16.98 -1.02
CA GLY A 109 6.27 -18.07 -0.80
C GLY A 109 7.36 -18.13 -1.87
N GLY A 110 7.00 -17.94 -3.14
CA GLY A 110 7.97 -17.84 -4.25
C GLY A 110 8.92 -16.66 -4.09
N VAL A 111 8.41 -15.49 -3.68
CA VAL A 111 9.25 -14.31 -3.39
C VAL A 111 10.14 -14.55 -2.17
N ALA A 112 9.66 -15.24 -1.14
CA ALA A 112 10.47 -15.60 0.01
C ALA A 112 11.63 -16.54 -0.39
N GLY A 113 11.39 -17.51 -1.29
CA GLY A 113 12.44 -18.34 -1.88
C GLY A 113 13.44 -17.53 -2.71
N TYR A 114 12.96 -16.56 -3.50
CA TYR A 114 13.81 -15.63 -4.24
C TYR A 114 14.72 -14.82 -3.30
N LEU A 115 14.19 -14.35 -2.16
CA LEU A 115 14.94 -13.56 -1.18
C LEU A 115 16.17 -14.28 -0.63
N TRP A 116 16.15 -15.61 -0.58
CA TRP A 116 17.32 -16.41 -0.20
C TRP A 116 18.55 -16.12 -1.07
N HIS A 117 18.32 -15.78 -2.34
CA HIS A 117 19.36 -15.48 -3.32
C HIS A 117 19.55 -13.97 -3.54
N ASN A 118 18.57 -13.15 -3.16
CA ASN A 118 18.61 -11.69 -3.27
C ASN A 118 19.10 -11.00 -1.98
N ALA A 119 19.35 -11.74 -0.90
CA ALA A 119 20.01 -11.21 0.30
C ALA A 119 21.41 -10.69 -0.05
N ALA A 120 21.81 -9.58 0.59
CA ALA A 120 23.08 -8.93 0.31
C ALA A 120 24.31 -9.83 0.68
N PRO A 121 25.32 -9.96 -0.19
CA PRO A 121 25.39 -9.44 -1.56
C PRO A 121 24.52 -10.27 -2.51
N SER A 122 23.65 -9.60 -3.25
CA SER A 122 22.63 -10.29 -4.07
C SER A 122 23.27 -11.05 -5.23
N ARG A 123 22.79 -12.28 -5.46
CA ARG A 123 23.17 -13.11 -6.60
C ARG A 123 22.16 -13.03 -7.75
N VAL A 124 20.95 -12.61 -7.45
CA VAL A 124 19.84 -12.50 -8.41
C VAL A 124 19.11 -11.18 -8.16
N LEU A 125 18.95 -10.40 -9.21
CA LEU A 125 18.19 -9.14 -9.17
C LEU A 125 16.77 -9.36 -9.68
N MET A 126 15.80 -8.67 -9.06
CA MET A 126 14.39 -8.74 -9.43
C MET A 126 14.13 -8.02 -10.76
N GLY A 127 14.73 -6.87 -10.93
CA GLY A 127 14.55 -5.99 -12.08
C GLY A 127 13.14 -5.37 -12.15
N ASP A 128 12.99 -4.46 -13.10
CA ASP A 128 11.76 -3.68 -13.30
C ASP A 128 10.52 -4.55 -13.60
N ALA A 129 10.70 -5.64 -14.32
CA ALA A 129 9.60 -6.54 -14.68
C ALA A 129 9.06 -7.27 -13.44
N GLY A 130 9.95 -7.80 -12.60
CA GLY A 130 9.58 -8.53 -11.39
C GLY A 130 8.93 -7.62 -10.34
N SER A 131 9.56 -6.50 -10.03
CA SER A 131 9.06 -5.54 -9.04
C SER A 131 7.70 -4.97 -9.41
N ARG A 132 7.47 -4.65 -10.70
CA ARG A 132 6.17 -4.19 -11.19
C ARG A 132 5.12 -5.29 -11.16
N ALA A 133 5.48 -6.53 -11.50
CA ALA A 133 4.55 -7.66 -11.44
C ALA A 133 4.07 -7.90 -10.00
N PHE A 134 4.95 -7.82 -9.01
CA PHE A 134 4.58 -7.95 -7.61
C PHE A 134 3.74 -6.76 -7.12
N GLY A 135 4.07 -5.54 -7.54
CA GLY A 135 3.25 -4.37 -7.26
C GLY A 135 1.85 -4.46 -7.87
N LEU A 136 1.73 -5.01 -9.09
CA LEU A 136 0.45 -5.29 -9.73
C LEU A 136 -0.37 -6.29 -8.90
N LEU A 137 0.26 -7.39 -8.46
CA LEU A 137 -0.43 -8.39 -7.64
C LEU A 137 -0.91 -7.83 -6.30
N ILE A 138 -0.09 -7.02 -5.62
CA ILE A 138 -0.52 -6.31 -4.39
C ILE A 138 -1.76 -5.47 -4.69
N GLY A 139 -1.73 -4.67 -5.76
CA GLY A 139 -2.86 -3.82 -6.16
C GLY A 139 -4.12 -4.62 -6.48
N VAL A 140 -4.01 -5.72 -7.23
CA VAL A 140 -5.14 -6.61 -7.56
C VAL A 140 -5.70 -7.27 -6.31
N ALA A 141 -4.85 -7.77 -5.41
CA ALA A 141 -5.28 -8.37 -4.15
C ALA A 141 -5.98 -7.36 -3.22
N VAL A 142 -5.50 -6.11 -3.20
CA VAL A 142 -6.18 -5.00 -2.50
C VAL A 142 -7.56 -4.75 -3.09
N LEU A 143 -7.68 -4.67 -4.41
CA LEU A 143 -8.98 -4.47 -5.07
C LEU A 143 -9.94 -5.62 -4.81
N ALA A 144 -9.43 -6.85 -4.69
CA ALA A 144 -10.22 -8.03 -4.33
C ALA A 144 -10.79 -7.97 -2.90
N THR A 145 -10.23 -7.14 -2.01
CA THR A 145 -10.82 -6.91 -0.67
C THR A 145 -12.08 -6.03 -0.71
N GLY A 146 -12.41 -5.41 -1.84
CA GLY A 146 -13.49 -4.45 -1.96
C GLY A 146 -13.20 -3.08 -1.31
N ASN A 147 -12.00 -2.85 -0.78
CA ASN A 147 -11.64 -1.57 -0.16
C ASN A 147 -10.28 -1.04 -0.67
N PRO A 148 -10.28 0.06 -1.44
CA PRO A 148 -9.05 0.63 -1.96
C PRO A 148 -8.07 1.12 -0.89
N PHE A 149 -8.56 1.51 0.29
CA PHE A 149 -7.71 2.01 1.38
C PHE A 149 -6.91 0.92 2.09
N VAL A 150 -7.23 -0.36 1.86
CA VAL A 150 -6.45 -1.49 2.36
C VAL A 150 -4.99 -1.42 1.91
N VAL A 151 -4.71 -0.81 0.76
CA VAL A 151 -3.32 -0.59 0.30
C VAL A 151 -2.49 0.22 1.29
N LEU A 152 -3.08 1.22 1.95
CA LEU A 152 -2.41 2.05 2.96
C LEU A 152 -2.05 1.25 4.23
N VAL A 153 -2.79 0.18 4.49
CA VAL A 153 -2.56 -0.71 5.63
C VAL A 153 -1.55 -1.80 5.30
N MET A 154 -1.71 -2.44 4.14
CA MET A 154 -0.94 -3.63 3.78
C MET A 154 0.43 -3.32 3.17
N ALA A 155 0.60 -2.14 2.57
CA ALA A 155 1.85 -1.73 1.93
C ALA A 155 2.28 -0.28 2.29
N PRO A 156 2.18 0.14 3.58
CA PRO A 156 2.43 1.54 3.95
C PRO A 156 3.85 1.99 3.61
N VAL A 157 4.85 1.16 3.85
CA VAL A 157 6.25 1.49 3.60
C VAL A 157 6.57 1.48 2.10
N ILE A 158 6.00 0.55 1.32
CA ILE A 158 6.13 0.54 -0.14
C ILE A 158 5.60 1.87 -0.70
N LEU A 159 4.41 2.30 -0.25
CA LEU A 159 3.82 3.55 -0.69
C LEU A 159 4.63 4.77 -0.23
N ALA A 160 5.04 4.80 1.04
CA ALA A 160 5.87 5.88 1.56
C ALA A 160 7.22 5.97 0.84
N ASN A 161 7.82 4.85 0.49
CA ASN A 161 9.11 4.81 -0.19
C ASN A 161 9.02 5.26 -1.66
N GLY A 162 8.03 4.77 -2.39
CA GLY A 162 7.92 4.98 -3.85
C GLY A 162 6.87 6.00 -4.27
N ALA A 163 5.62 5.90 -3.77
CA ALA A 163 4.52 6.77 -4.22
C ALA A 163 4.70 8.23 -3.82
N THR A 164 5.38 8.50 -2.71
CA THR A 164 5.65 9.87 -2.26
C THR A 164 6.56 10.65 -3.22
N GLY A 165 7.44 9.97 -3.96
CA GLY A 165 8.22 10.57 -5.03
C GLY A 165 7.35 11.09 -6.17
N LEU A 166 6.36 10.30 -6.57
CA LEU A 166 5.36 10.69 -7.58
C LEU A 166 4.53 11.87 -7.10
N LEU A 167 4.07 11.82 -5.84
CA LEU A 167 3.32 12.92 -5.23
C LEU A 167 4.14 14.21 -5.20
N LYS A 168 5.42 14.14 -4.83
CA LYS A 168 6.33 15.29 -4.85
C LYS A 168 6.41 15.93 -6.25
N ILE A 169 6.57 15.13 -7.30
CA ILE A 169 6.65 15.62 -8.67
C ILE A 169 5.33 16.31 -9.06
N LEU A 170 4.20 15.71 -8.73
CA LEU A 170 2.88 16.27 -9.01
C LEU A 170 2.67 17.60 -8.28
N LEU A 171 3.04 17.67 -6.99
CA LEU A 171 2.94 18.89 -6.18
C LEU A 171 3.83 20.02 -6.73
N LEU A 172 5.09 19.72 -7.08
CA LEU A 172 6.00 20.73 -7.65
C LEU A 172 5.49 21.24 -9.00
N LYS A 173 4.97 20.36 -9.86
CA LYS A 173 4.34 20.77 -11.12
C LYS A 173 3.08 21.60 -10.89
N GLY A 174 2.26 21.23 -9.91
CA GLY A 174 1.07 21.99 -9.53
C GLY A 174 1.41 23.40 -9.03
N LEU A 175 2.38 23.52 -8.13
CA LEU A 175 2.88 24.82 -7.63
C LEU A 175 3.41 25.69 -8.77
N GLY A 176 4.18 25.12 -9.70
CA GLY A 176 4.64 25.85 -10.89
C GLY A 176 3.52 26.37 -11.79
N ARG A 177 2.44 25.56 -11.98
CA ARG A 177 1.25 25.99 -12.73
C ARG A 177 0.46 27.12 -12.05
N LEU A 178 0.54 27.19 -10.72
CA LEU A 178 -0.06 28.28 -9.93
C LEU A 178 0.81 29.54 -9.88
N GLY A 179 1.89 29.59 -10.67
CA GLY A 179 2.80 30.74 -10.73
C GLY A 179 3.73 30.87 -9.52
N MET A 180 3.78 29.87 -8.65
CA MET A 180 4.72 29.88 -7.52
C MET A 180 6.14 29.55 -7.99
N ASP A 181 7.12 30.32 -7.55
CA ASP A 181 8.52 29.99 -7.82
C ASP A 181 8.90 28.65 -7.16
N THR A 182 9.09 27.64 -7.97
CA THR A 182 9.50 26.31 -7.48
C THR A 182 11.02 26.18 -7.38
N GLY A 183 11.80 27.17 -7.80
CA GLY A 183 13.26 27.11 -7.84
C GLY A 183 13.80 26.15 -8.89
N SER A 184 15.13 26.13 -9.08
CA SER A 184 15.80 25.16 -9.95
C SER A 184 16.08 23.84 -9.21
N GLN A 185 16.38 22.77 -9.97
CA GLN A 185 16.78 21.48 -9.39
C GLN A 185 18.11 21.57 -8.62
N ASP A 186 18.99 22.48 -9.07
CA ASP A 186 20.34 22.63 -8.50
C ASP A 186 20.39 23.51 -7.27
N ASP A 187 19.34 24.30 -6.99
CA ASP A 187 19.29 25.20 -5.85
C ASP A 187 18.03 24.97 -5.00
N ALA A 188 18.12 24.01 -4.06
CA ALA A 188 17.03 23.69 -3.15
C ALA A 188 16.71 24.82 -2.14
N THR A 189 17.51 25.89 -2.11
CA THR A 189 17.32 27.02 -1.17
C THR A 189 16.44 28.11 -1.76
N ARG A 190 16.27 28.18 -3.08
CA ARG A 190 15.46 29.17 -3.77
C ARG A 190 14.02 28.69 -3.98
N GLY A 191 13.09 29.64 -4.06
CA GLY A 191 11.70 29.39 -4.32
C GLY A 191 10.81 29.38 -3.08
N HIS A 192 9.52 29.10 -3.31
CA HIS A 192 8.51 29.06 -2.26
C HIS A 192 8.87 28.05 -1.15
N TRP A 193 8.60 28.37 0.12
CA TRP A 193 8.97 27.55 1.29
C TRP A 193 8.53 26.08 1.18
N LEU A 194 7.33 25.84 0.63
CA LEU A 194 6.80 24.49 0.42
C LEU A 194 7.62 23.72 -0.63
N ALA A 195 8.00 24.38 -1.74
CA ALA A 195 8.84 23.79 -2.77
C ALA A 195 10.24 23.43 -2.21
N ARG A 196 10.82 24.32 -1.39
CA ARG A 196 12.09 24.06 -0.69
C ARG A 196 11.99 22.83 0.22
N LYS A 197 10.92 22.74 1.03
CA LYS A 197 10.70 21.61 1.94
C LYS A 197 10.50 20.29 1.15
N LEU A 198 9.76 20.32 0.04
CA LEU A 198 9.61 19.16 -0.83
C LEU A 198 10.93 18.73 -1.49
N ARG A 199 11.79 19.69 -1.84
CA ARG A 199 13.09 19.41 -2.46
C ARG A 199 14.13 18.87 -1.47
N SER A 200 14.06 19.24 -0.19
CA SER A 200 15.01 18.76 0.83
C SER A 200 14.91 17.26 1.09
N VAL A 201 13.76 16.64 0.82
CA VAL A 201 13.58 15.19 0.94
C VAL A 201 13.88 14.53 -0.40
N ARG A 202 14.83 13.59 -0.42
CA ARG A 202 15.11 12.75 -1.59
C ARG A 202 14.10 11.63 -1.67
N PHE A 203 13.78 11.23 -2.88
CA PHE A 203 12.94 10.06 -3.16
C PHE A 203 13.60 9.20 -4.21
N PRO A 204 13.50 7.88 -4.08
CA PRO A 204 12.80 7.11 -3.03
C PRO A 204 13.36 7.34 -1.62
N LEU A 205 12.53 7.09 -0.56
CA LEU A 205 12.95 7.38 0.82
C LEU A 205 14.18 6.59 1.27
N HIS A 206 14.37 5.36 0.79
CA HIS A 206 15.55 4.57 1.10
C HIS A 206 16.84 5.30 0.68
N ASP A 207 16.80 6.03 -0.43
CA ASP A 207 17.93 6.82 -0.92
C ASP A 207 18.20 8.03 0.00
N HIS A 208 17.13 8.66 0.51
CA HIS A 208 17.25 9.71 1.52
C HIS A 208 17.88 9.19 2.81
N CYS A 209 17.45 8.03 3.28
CA CYS A 209 18.01 7.40 4.48
C CYS A 209 19.50 7.07 4.32
N ARG A 210 19.90 6.56 3.15
CA ARG A 210 21.32 6.27 2.86
C ARG A 210 22.17 7.52 2.76
N THR A 211 21.71 8.51 1.99
CA THR A 211 22.55 9.68 1.65
C THR A 211 22.55 10.75 2.74
N ASN A 212 21.38 11.03 3.35
CA ASN A 212 21.22 12.11 4.31
C ASN A 212 21.31 11.66 5.77
N LEU A 213 20.92 10.42 6.07
CA LEU A 213 20.98 9.87 7.44
C LEU A 213 22.16 8.91 7.64
N GLY A 214 22.92 8.58 6.58
CA GLY A 214 24.09 7.70 6.66
C GLY A 214 23.77 6.24 6.98
N TRP A 215 22.54 5.77 6.67
CA TRP A 215 22.17 4.37 6.95
C TRP A 215 22.82 3.41 5.96
N SER A 216 23.27 2.26 6.45
CA SER A 216 23.71 1.16 5.57
C SER A 216 22.51 0.51 4.86
N ASN A 217 22.78 -0.29 3.81
CA ASN A 217 21.73 -1.02 3.09
C ASN A 217 20.97 -1.96 4.02
N GLU A 218 21.70 -2.66 4.91
CA GLU A 218 21.12 -3.57 5.89
C GLU A 218 20.25 -2.84 6.91
N GLN A 219 20.66 -1.65 7.34
CA GLN A 219 19.85 -0.82 8.24
C GLN A 219 18.57 -0.33 7.56
N VAL A 220 18.63 0.04 6.28
CA VAL A 220 17.44 0.40 5.51
C VAL A 220 16.50 -0.80 5.41
N LEU A 221 17.01 -1.96 4.98
CA LEU A 221 16.23 -3.18 4.85
C LEU A 221 15.51 -3.53 6.16
N VAL A 222 16.27 -3.71 7.24
CA VAL A 222 15.71 -4.16 8.53
C VAL A 222 14.72 -3.14 9.09
N ARG A 223 15.07 -1.85 9.09
CA ARG A 223 14.20 -0.80 9.65
C ARG A 223 12.92 -0.64 8.85
N PHE A 224 12.97 -0.69 7.52
CA PHE A 224 11.78 -0.57 6.68
C PHE A 224 10.84 -1.77 6.85
N VAL A 225 11.38 -2.99 6.93
CA VAL A 225 10.59 -4.19 7.21
C VAL A 225 9.98 -4.14 8.61
N LEU A 226 10.73 -3.73 9.62
CA LEU A 226 10.21 -3.55 10.98
C LEU A 226 9.10 -2.50 11.04
N ILE A 227 9.29 -1.36 10.38
CA ILE A 227 8.28 -0.30 10.34
C ILE A 227 7.01 -0.82 9.65
N GLN A 228 7.12 -1.50 8.51
CA GLN A 228 5.95 -2.06 7.83
C GLN A 228 5.23 -3.08 8.70
N SER A 229 5.96 -4.02 9.29
CA SER A 229 5.40 -5.06 10.15
C SER A 229 4.75 -4.51 11.42
N ALA A 230 5.27 -3.41 11.98
CA ALA A 230 4.71 -2.76 13.15
C ALA A 230 3.50 -1.87 12.82
N LEU A 231 3.53 -1.16 11.69
CA LEU A 231 2.42 -0.29 11.27
C LEU A 231 1.20 -1.07 10.84
N MET A 232 1.37 -2.21 10.18
CA MET A 232 0.26 -2.99 9.64
C MET A 232 -0.80 -3.36 10.68
N PRO A 233 -0.49 -3.99 11.83
CA PRO A 233 -1.49 -4.31 12.83
C PRO A 233 -2.20 -3.07 13.38
N ALA A 234 -1.44 -1.98 13.62
CA ALA A 234 -2.00 -0.73 14.12
C ALA A 234 -2.97 -0.08 13.11
N LEU A 235 -2.56 0.01 11.84
CA LEU A 235 -3.40 0.54 10.77
C LEU A 235 -4.58 -0.38 10.46
N PHE A 236 -4.41 -1.70 10.58
CA PHE A 236 -5.49 -2.66 10.44
C PHE A 236 -6.58 -2.44 11.51
N LEU A 237 -6.20 -2.28 12.77
CA LEU A 237 -7.14 -1.96 13.84
C LEU A 237 -7.88 -0.64 13.58
N LEU A 238 -7.19 0.38 13.06
CA LEU A 238 -7.80 1.64 12.67
C LEU A 238 -8.78 1.47 11.50
N LEU A 239 -8.42 0.67 10.49
CA LEU A 239 -9.26 0.45 9.32
C LEU A 239 -10.57 -0.28 9.66
N VAL A 240 -10.49 -1.29 10.53
CA VAL A 240 -11.58 -2.23 10.77
C VAL A 240 -12.37 -1.89 12.04
N LYS A 241 -11.78 -1.22 13.03
CA LYS A 241 -12.36 -1.03 14.36
C LYS A 241 -12.52 0.44 14.78
N ILE A 242 -12.55 1.39 13.86
CA ILE A 242 -13.10 2.70 14.21
C ILE A 242 -14.63 2.55 14.21
N ARG A 243 -15.14 2.13 15.36
CA ARG A 243 -16.55 2.17 15.72
C ARG A 243 -16.85 3.48 16.42
#